data_bd9b535dd049e74b235dd6ac9099dd12
#
_entry.id   bd9b535dd049e74b235dd6ac9099dd12
#
_cell.length_a   1.000
_cell.length_b   1.000
_cell.length_c   1.000
_cell.angle_alpha   90.00
_cell.angle_beta   90.00
_cell.angle_gamma   90.00
#
_symmetry.space_group_name_H-M   'P 1'
#
loop_
_entity.id
_entity.type
_entity.pdbx_description
1 polymer ?
#
loop_
_entity_poly.entity_id
_entity_poly.type
_entity_poly.pdbx_seq_one_letter_code
_entity_poly.pdbx_strand_id
1 'polypeptide(L)'
;MFGWIHISPRHPEARAEGEPRRMVGHRTGGHRPSRPGFAGHLRMTGLGLVLLAAIASPAAAQQDYPNRPITLVIPLPPGGTNDIMARAISDKLSASLGQQVVIENRPSGGTGTVATRAVAKGPADGYTILLAYTSTMATGPNLIANVGYDIRKDFAPIGLIGAAPALLLVHPSLPVRDVRELIALMKNSSEPFQVGTPGITSVNHLTAVAFAQQAGVKLQYIPYKGSQPLITELVGGHIKVGFNPIPVSRGAIEGKLIRALAGTSIKRSSTFPDLPTVSESGLPGFDSVLTYGLVAPAGTPRPIIERLNKELRAALATDEVKRRLIQEGAEPMPTTPEEHAAILDKEEAKWSALIKSVGLKIE
;
A
#
# COMPACT_ATOMS: atom_id res chain seq x y z
N MET A 1 30.25 -22.38 -31.20
CA MET A 1 29.79 -22.10 -32.58
C MET A 1 28.28 -21.97 -32.55
N PHE A 2 27.74 -20.91 -33.10
CA PHE A 2 26.36 -20.39 -33.12
C PHE A 2 26.12 -19.28 -32.08
N GLY A 3 25.97 -18.03 -32.36
CA GLY A 3 25.55 -17.30 -33.57
C GLY A 3 24.63 -16.22 -33.03
N TRP A 4 25.15 -14.99 -32.78
CA TRP A 4 24.40 -13.83 -32.28
C TRP A 4 23.61 -13.22 -33.45
N ILE A 5 22.33 -13.00 -33.30
CA ILE A 5 21.51 -12.17 -34.20
C ILE A 5 21.22 -10.84 -33.50
N HIS A 6 21.85 -9.80 -33.98
CA HIS A 6 21.57 -8.40 -33.70
C HIS A 6 20.37 -7.96 -34.57
N ILE A 7 19.35 -7.43 -33.99
CA ILE A 7 18.30 -6.69 -34.68
C ILE A 7 18.26 -5.27 -34.14
N SER A 8 18.68 -4.33 -34.99
CA SER A 8 18.61 -2.88 -34.79
C SER A 8 17.31 -2.35 -35.37
N PRO A 9 16.56 -1.45 -34.70
CA PRO A 9 15.44 -0.74 -35.31
C PRO A 9 15.90 0.57 -35.96
N ARG A 10 15.57 0.72 -37.24
CA ARG A 10 15.74 1.95 -38.01
C ARG A 10 14.60 2.92 -37.70
N HIS A 11 14.97 4.17 -37.46
CA HIS A 11 14.10 5.34 -37.60
C HIS A 11 13.87 5.71 -39.07
N PRO A 12 12.78 6.34 -39.43
CA PRO A 12 12.74 7.29 -40.52
C PRO A 12 12.46 8.71 -40.02
N GLU A 13 13.38 9.60 -40.34
CA GLU A 13 13.18 11.06 -40.40
C GLU A 13 12.32 11.43 -41.57
N ALA A 14 11.45 12.45 -41.43
CA ALA A 14 10.95 13.25 -42.53
C ALA A 14 10.84 14.71 -42.06
N ARG A 15 11.69 15.52 -42.68
CA ARG A 15 11.65 16.97 -42.71
C ARG A 15 10.47 17.46 -43.56
N ALA A 16 9.92 18.62 -43.24
CA ALA A 16 9.57 19.68 -44.20
C ALA A 16 9.47 21.02 -43.51
N GLU A 17 10.23 21.92 -44.08
CA GLU A 17 10.38 23.35 -43.85
C GLU A 17 9.14 24.14 -44.34
N GLY A 18 8.98 25.39 -43.85
CA GLY A 18 8.08 26.37 -44.47
C GLY A 18 7.77 27.57 -43.59
N GLU A 19 8.70 28.53 -43.46
CA GLU A 19 8.49 29.95 -43.15
C GLU A 19 8.53 30.74 -44.46
N PRO A 20 8.33 32.07 -44.47
CA PRO A 20 7.32 32.97 -43.85
C PRO A 20 6.67 33.90 -44.93
N ARG A 21 5.67 34.69 -44.59
CA ARG A 21 5.39 35.94 -45.30
C ARG A 21 4.87 37.07 -44.41
N ARG A 22 5.72 38.10 -44.32
CA ARG A 22 5.38 39.47 -43.96
C ARG A 22 4.57 40.13 -45.07
N MET A 23 3.65 40.99 -44.69
CA MET A 23 3.35 42.28 -45.43
C MET A 23 2.80 43.33 -44.45
N VAL A 24 3.32 44.33 -44.52
CA VAL A 24 3.50 45.76 -44.31
C VAL A 24 2.30 46.60 -44.85
N GLY A 25 1.90 47.59 -43.99
CA GLY A 25 1.48 48.94 -44.38
C GLY A 25 -0.02 49.16 -44.47
N HIS A 26 -0.62 50.18 -43.91
CA HIS A 26 -0.44 51.61 -44.12
C HIS A 26 -1.22 52.45 -43.10
N ARG A 27 -0.69 53.63 -42.82
CA ARG A 27 -1.22 54.78 -42.06
C ARG A 27 -2.41 55.44 -42.77
N THR A 28 -3.21 56.13 -41.97
CA THR A 28 -3.67 57.55 -42.04
C THR A 28 -4.87 57.65 -41.11
N GLY A 29 -5.08 58.62 -40.28
CA GLY A 29 -4.87 60.02 -40.20
C GLY A 29 -6.08 60.64 -39.53
N GLY A 30 -5.87 61.32 -38.43
CA GLY A 30 -6.34 62.63 -38.06
C GLY A 30 -7.85 62.86 -37.79
N HIS A 31 -8.21 63.24 -36.63
CA HIS A 31 -8.68 64.62 -36.26
C HIS A 31 -9.26 64.62 -34.84
N ARG A 32 -8.70 65.48 -33.99
CA ARG A 32 -9.43 66.15 -32.91
C ARG A 32 -10.07 67.41 -33.49
N PRO A 33 -11.11 68.07 -32.90
CA PRO A 33 -11.09 68.58 -31.55
C PRO A 33 -12.48 68.74 -30.82
N SER A 34 -12.36 69.29 -29.63
CA SER A 34 -13.23 70.22 -28.88
C SER A 34 -14.06 69.62 -27.74
N ARG A 35 -13.66 70.05 -26.53
CA ARG A 35 -14.49 70.26 -25.34
C ARG A 35 -15.40 71.50 -25.57
N PRO A 36 -16.52 71.72 -24.80
CA PRO A 36 -16.52 71.78 -23.34
C PRO A 36 -17.84 71.41 -22.62
N GLY A 37 -17.77 71.26 -21.30
CA GLY A 37 -18.77 71.97 -20.48
C GLY A 37 -19.61 71.13 -19.52
N PHE A 38 -19.28 71.28 -18.25
CA PHE A 38 -20.15 71.49 -17.08
C PHE A 38 -21.13 70.44 -16.54
N ALA A 39 -21.02 70.38 -15.19
CA ALA A 39 -22.03 70.08 -14.13
C ALA A 39 -22.34 68.60 -13.93
N GLY A 40 -21.88 68.07 -12.83
CA GLY A 40 -22.33 68.23 -11.47
C GLY A 40 -23.52 67.34 -11.15
N HIS A 41 -23.30 66.42 -10.31
CA HIS A 41 -24.12 65.97 -9.18
C HIS A 41 -23.83 64.54 -8.76
N LEU A 42 -23.39 64.44 -7.53
CA LEU A 42 -23.59 63.33 -6.60
C LEU A 42 -24.38 62.13 -7.12
N ARG A 43 -23.74 60.96 -7.16
CA ARG A 43 -24.35 59.66 -6.78
C ARG A 43 -23.30 58.79 -6.12
N MET A 44 -23.10 59.03 -4.83
CA MET A 44 -22.71 57.97 -3.91
C MET A 44 -23.94 57.09 -3.72
N THR A 45 -23.95 55.93 -4.31
CA THR A 45 -24.72 54.71 -3.91
C THR A 45 -24.58 53.67 -5.01
N GLY A 46 -23.52 52.91 -4.99
CA GLY A 46 -23.32 51.81 -5.94
C GLY A 46 -22.14 50.89 -5.60
N LEU A 47 -21.27 51.36 -4.71
CA LEU A 47 -20.03 50.59 -4.42
C LEU A 47 -20.17 49.70 -3.18
N GLY A 48 -21.31 49.70 -2.48
CA GLY A 48 -21.58 48.87 -1.28
C GLY A 48 -22.19 47.52 -1.54
N LEU A 49 -22.78 47.28 -2.73
CA LEU A 49 -23.50 46.01 -3.01
C LEU A 49 -22.67 45.00 -3.81
N VAL A 50 -21.54 45.37 -4.40
CA VAL A 50 -20.70 44.45 -5.18
C VAL A 50 -19.65 43.72 -4.32
N LEU A 51 -19.32 44.24 -3.13
CA LEU A 51 -18.37 43.60 -2.20
C LEU A 51 -19.00 42.48 -1.33
N LEU A 52 -20.32 42.36 -1.29
CA LEU A 52 -21.00 41.29 -0.49
C LEU A 52 -21.25 40.01 -1.30
N ALA A 53 -21.07 40.02 -2.63
CA ALA A 53 -21.26 38.85 -3.48
C ALA A 53 -19.98 38.00 -3.67
N ALA A 54 -18.82 38.45 -3.17
CA ALA A 54 -17.55 37.75 -3.36
C ALA A 54 -17.16 36.78 -2.20
N ILE A 55 -18.04 36.61 -1.19
CA ILE A 55 -17.89 35.62 -0.12
C ILE A 55 -18.93 34.49 -0.30
N ALA A 56 -19.27 34.14 -1.53
CA ALA A 56 -19.96 32.89 -1.81
C ALA A 56 -18.92 31.79 -1.80
N SER A 57 -18.76 31.23 -0.62
CA SER A 57 -17.90 30.12 -0.26
C SER A 57 -17.95 28.96 -1.23
N PRO A 58 -16.85 28.23 -1.46
CA PRO A 58 -16.84 26.93 -2.14
C PRO A 58 -17.42 25.81 -1.24
N ALA A 59 -18.32 26.14 -0.29
CA ALA A 59 -18.93 25.16 0.59
C ALA A 59 -20.04 24.31 -0.08
N ALA A 60 -20.55 24.72 -1.25
CA ALA A 60 -21.58 23.96 -1.96
C ALA A 60 -21.04 22.75 -2.74
N ALA A 61 -19.75 22.72 -3.08
CA ALA A 61 -19.16 21.62 -3.85
C ALA A 61 -18.83 20.37 -3.01
N GLN A 62 -18.92 20.45 -1.66
CA GLN A 62 -18.59 19.34 -0.77
C GLN A 62 -19.81 18.50 -0.35
N GLN A 63 -21.04 18.95 -0.63
CA GLN A 63 -22.25 18.22 -0.26
C GLN A 63 -22.55 16.99 -1.14
N ASP A 64 -21.97 16.88 -2.32
CA ASP A 64 -22.25 15.82 -3.32
C ASP A 64 -21.13 14.79 -3.48
N TYR A 65 -20.19 14.69 -2.54
CA TYR A 65 -19.14 13.66 -2.61
C TYR A 65 -19.65 12.32 -2.04
N PRO A 66 -19.47 11.19 -2.77
CA PRO A 66 -19.02 11.08 -4.16
C PRO A 66 -20.19 11.22 -5.15
N ASN A 67 -19.95 11.88 -6.31
CA ASN A 67 -20.93 12.00 -7.41
C ASN A 67 -20.51 11.25 -8.69
N ARG A 68 -19.39 10.53 -8.65
CA ARG A 68 -18.84 9.68 -9.71
C ARG A 68 -18.09 8.49 -9.10
N PRO A 69 -17.76 7.45 -9.89
CA PRO A 69 -17.00 6.31 -9.40
C PRO A 69 -15.66 6.68 -8.76
N ILE A 70 -15.29 5.96 -7.70
CA ILE A 70 -14.01 6.09 -7.00
C ILE A 70 -13.10 4.97 -7.48
N THR A 71 -11.87 5.29 -7.87
CA THR A 71 -10.86 4.31 -8.23
C THR A 71 -10.06 3.91 -7.00
N LEU A 72 -10.12 2.62 -6.64
CA LEU A 72 -9.26 2.01 -5.62
C LEU A 72 -8.07 1.34 -6.30
N VAL A 73 -6.92 2.01 -6.26
CA VAL A 73 -5.68 1.50 -6.84
C VAL A 73 -5.07 0.44 -5.95
N ILE A 74 -4.76 -0.72 -6.53
CA ILE A 74 -3.99 -1.79 -5.89
C ILE A 74 -2.63 -1.87 -6.57
N PRO A 75 -1.51 -1.65 -5.84
CA PRO A 75 -0.19 -1.56 -6.45
C PRO A 75 0.44 -2.90 -6.83
N LEU A 76 -0.33 -3.98 -6.80
CA LEU A 76 0.10 -5.36 -7.05
C LEU A 76 -0.82 -6.07 -8.05
N PRO A 77 -0.39 -7.21 -8.62
CA PRO A 77 -1.22 -8.03 -9.51
C PRO A 77 -2.52 -8.50 -8.87
N PRO A 78 -3.57 -8.78 -9.66
CA PRO A 78 -4.81 -9.35 -9.16
C PRO A 78 -4.59 -10.75 -8.58
N GLY A 79 -5.49 -11.18 -7.67
CA GLY A 79 -5.47 -12.48 -7.01
C GLY A 79 -4.53 -12.61 -5.81
N GLY A 80 -3.71 -11.60 -5.52
CA GLY A 80 -2.91 -11.56 -4.30
C GLY A 80 -3.70 -11.03 -3.09
N THR A 81 -3.11 -11.11 -1.88
CA THR A 81 -3.78 -10.70 -0.63
C THR A 81 -4.30 -9.27 -0.68
N ASN A 82 -3.58 -8.33 -1.29
CA ASN A 82 -4.03 -6.94 -1.44
C ASN A 82 -5.32 -6.84 -2.26
N ASP A 83 -5.42 -7.59 -3.36
CA ASP A 83 -6.61 -7.64 -4.20
C ASP A 83 -7.81 -8.24 -3.46
N ILE A 84 -7.57 -9.31 -2.71
CA ILE A 84 -8.58 -9.97 -1.88
C ILE A 84 -9.09 -9.00 -0.80
N MET A 85 -8.20 -8.28 -0.09
CA MET A 85 -8.57 -7.28 0.92
C MET A 85 -9.45 -6.16 0.33
N ALA A 86 -9.06 -5.63 -0.85
CA ALA A 86 -9.83 -4.61 -1.52
C ALA A 86 -11.22 -5.10 -1.93
N ARG A 87 -11.31 -6.30 -2.52
CA ARG A 87 -12.58 -6.90 -2.95
C ARG A 87 -13.48 -7.27 -1.78
N ALA A 88 -12.90 -7.54 -0.61
CA ALA A 88 -13.70 -7.84 0.59
C ALA A 88 -14.55 -6.64 1.04
N ILE A 89 -14.11 -5.41 0.76
CA ILE A 89 -14.78 -4.18 1.21
C ILE A 89 -15.48 -3.42 0.07
N SER A 90 -15.08 -3.61 -1.20
CA SER A 90 -15.47 -2.75 -2.33
C SER A 90 -16.99 -2.71 -2.56
N ASP A 91 -17.67 -3.85 -2.47
CA ASP A 91 -19.12 -3.92 -2.71
C ASP A 91 -19.89 -3.18 -1.63
N LYS A 92 -19.50 -3.31 -0.36
CA LYS A 92 -20.10 -2.60 0.76
C LYS A 92 -19.82 -1.10 0.72
N LEU A 93 -18.59 -0.72 0.35
CA LEU A 93 -18.26 0.68 0.15
C LEU A 93 -19.06 1.29 -1.02
N SER A 94 -19.18 0.59 -2.13
CA SER A 94 -19.98 1.04 -3.27
C SER A 94 -21.44 1.29 -2.88
N ALA A 95 -22.05 0.34 -2.17
CA ALA A 95 -23.44 0.45 -1.72
C ALA A 95 -23.64 1.63 -0.76
N SER A 96 -22.74 1.83 0.20
CA SER A 96 -22.88 2.88 1.22
C SER A 96 -22.51 4.27 0.72
N LEU A 97 -21.60 4.38 -0.25
CA LEU A 97 -21.21 5.63 -0.90
C LEU A 97 -22.18 6.06 -1.99
N GLY A 98 -23.03 5.15 -2.51
CA GLY A 98 -23.92 5.43 -3.64
C GLY A 98 -23.21 5.57 -4.99
N GLN A 99 -21.92 5.23 -5.04
CA GLN A 99 -21.08 5.27 -6.23
C GLN A 99 -20.17 4.04 -6.27
N GLN A 100 -19.86 3.56 -7.47
CA GLN A 100 -18.97 2.40 -7.61
C GLN A 100 -17.56 2.68 -7.07
N VAL A 101 -17.02 1.74 -6.30
CA VAL A 101 -15.60 1.66 -5.97
C VAL A 101 -14.96 0.66 -6.93
N VAL A 102 -14.31 1.20 -7.97
CA VAL A 102 -13.69 0.43 -9.05
C VAL A 102 -12.28 0.03 -8.64
N ILE A 103 -12.02 -1.27 -8.59
CA ILE A 103 -10.69 -1.80 -8.30
C ILE A 103 -9.82 -1.74 -9.56
N GLU A 104 -8.66 -1.11 -9.43
CA GLU A 104 -7.67 -1.02 -10.49
C GLU A 104 -6.32 -1.58 -10.01
N ASN A 105 -5.96 -2.76 -10.51
CA ASN A 105 -4.65 -3.34 -10.25
C ASN A 105 -3.60 -2.68 -11.16
N ARG A 106 -2.59 -2.02 -10.56
CA ARG A 106 -1.44 -1.41 -11.24
C ARG A 106 -0.13 -2.08 -10.80
N PRO A 107 0.16 -3.29 -11.28
CA PRO A 107 1.38 -3.99 -10.89
C PRO A 107 2.61 -3.20 -11.37
N SER A 108 3.52 -2.93 -10.45
CA SER A 108 4.69 -2.08 -10.73
C SER A 108 5.91 -2.54 -9.92
N GLY A 109 6.45 -3.70 -10.29
CA GLY A 109 7.55 -4.32 -9.57
C GLY A 109 7.14 -4.92 -8.22
N GLY A 110 8.06 -5.61 -7.54
CA GLY A 110 7.77 -6.44 -6.36
C GLY A 110 7.23 -5.70 -5.12
N THR A 111 7.42 -4.39 -5.03
CA THR A 111 6.97 -3.59 -3.87
C THR A 111 5.77 -2.70 -4.16
N GLY A 112 5.34 -2.54 -5.42
CA GLY A 112 4.24 -1.65 -5.79
C GLY A 112 4.53 -0.14 -5.65
N THR A 113 5.79 0.25 -5.47
CA THR A 113 6.19 1.64 -5.18
C THR A 113 5.91 2.62 -6.33
N VAL A 114 5.96 2.16 -7.58
CA VAL A 114 5.68 3.03 -8.75
C VAL A 114 4.20 3.43 -8.78
N ALA A 115 3.27 2.51 -8.56
CA ALA A 115 1.85 2.81 -8.50
C ALA A 115 1.52 3.67 -7.26
N THR A 116 2.14 3.38 -6.12
CA THR A 116 2.02 4.18 -4.89
C THR A 116 2.45 5.63 -5.12
N ARG A 117 3.61 5.83 -5.77
CA ARG A 117 4.09 7.17 -6.15
C ARG A 117 3.15 7.89 -7.13
N ALA A 118 2.57 7.17 -8.07
CA ALA A 118 1.62 7.76 -9.01
C ALA A 118 0.37 8.28 -8.31
N VAL A 119 -0.16 7.54 -7.31
CA VAL A 119 -1.29 8.01 -6.49
C VAL A 119 -0.88 9.20 -5.62
N ALA A 120 0.30 9.16 -4.97
CA ALA A 120 0.81 10.27 -4.16
C ALA A 120 0.83 11.61 -4.90
N LYS A 121 1.09 11.58 -6.21
CA LYS A 121 1.13 12.77 -7.10
C LYS A 121 -0.17 13.05 -7.83
N GLY A 122 -1.21 12.27 -7.57
CA GLY A 122 -2.53 12.41 -8.19
C GLY A 122 -3.36 13.55 -7.57
N PRO A 123 -4.56 13.81 -8.14
CA PRO A 123 -5.50 14.78 -7.60
C PRO A 123 -5.93 14.44 -6.17
N ALA A 124 -5.95 15.43 -5.29
CA ALA A 124 -6.39 15.30 -3.89
C ALA A 124 -7.90 15.54 -3.75
N ASP A 125 -8.71 14.89 -4.57
CA ASP A 125 -10.17 15.08 -4.66
C ASP A 125 -10.97 13.88 -4.11
N GLY A 126 -10.27 12.85 -3.62
CA GLY A 126 -10.88 11.64 -3.03
C GLY A 126 -11.38 10.61 -4.05
N TYR A 127 -11.29 10.85 -5.36
CA TYR A 127 -11.73 9.91 -6.39
C TYR A 127 -10.68 8.90 -6.84
N THR A 128 -9.43 9.09 -6.40
CA THR A 128 -8.38 8.09 -6.52
C THR A 128 -7.80 7.83 -5.14
N ILE A 129 -8.01 6.64 -4.63
CA ILE A 129 -7.49 6.19 -3.33
C ILE A 129 -6.60 4.97 -3.53
N LEU A 130 -5.70 4.73 -2.61
CA LEU A 130 -4.74 3.64 -2.67
C LEU A 130 -5.02 2.62 -1.58
N LEU A 131 -5.00 1.33 -1.93
CA LEU A 131 -4.79 0.28 -0.95
C LEU A 131 -3.32 0.29 -0.55
N ALA A 132 -3.05 0.88 0.59
CA ALA A 132 -1.75 0.94 1.23
C ALA A 132 -1.52 -0.30 2.09
N TYR A 133 -0.29 -0.78 2.14
CA TYR A 133 0.09 -1.90 2.99
C TYR A 133 1.52 -1.74 3.50
N THR A 134 1.90 -2.50 4.52
CA THR A 134 3.17 -2.33 5.23
C THR A 134 4.37 -2.23 4.28
N SER A 135 4.40 -2.99 3.16
CA SER A 135 5.55 -2.92 2.25
C SER A 135 5.65 -1.59 1.50
N THR A 136 4.54 -0.95 1.13
CA THR A 136 4.58 0.36 0.48
C THR A 136 4.75 1.51 1.45
N MET A 137 4.24 1.38 2.68
CA MET A 137 4.20 2.46 3.64
C MET A 137 5.37 2.45 4.64
N ALA A 138 5.89 1.29 5.01
CA ALA A 138 6.90 1.18 6.06
C ALA A 138 8.23 0.60 5.59
N THR A 139 8.21 -0.52 4.83
CA THR A 139 9.48 -1.18 4.47
C THR A 139 10.09 -0.69 3.17
N GLY A 140 9.29 -0.44 2.13
CA GLY A 140 9.75 0.04 0.83
C GLY A 140 10.55 1.35 0.92
N PRO A 141 10.03 2.40 1.60
CA PRO A 141 10.77 3.65 1.78
C PRO A 141 12.11 3.52 2.49
N ASN A 142 12.28 2.49 3.32
CA ASN A 142 13.52 2.22 4.06
C ASN A 142 14.49 1.30 3.32
N LEU A 143 13.99 0.48 2.39
CA LEU A 143 14.80 -0.47 1.61
C LEU A 143 15.28 0.13 0.28
N ILE A 144 14.46 0.94 -0.38
CA ILE A 144 14.70 1.47 -1.73
C ILE A 144 15.23 2.89 -1.61
N ALA A 145 16.41 3.13 -2.18
CA ALA A 145 17.12 4.41 -2.03
C ALA A 145 16.34 5.64 -2.52
N ASN A 146 15.50 5.52 -3.55
CA ASN A 146 14.70 6.61 -4.08
C ASN A 146 13.30 6.14 -4.46
N VAL A 147 12.47 5.95 -3.46
CA VAL A 147 11.08 5.50 -3.64
C VAL A 147 10.20 6.57 -4.32
N GLY A 148 10.57 7.86 -4.19
CA GLY A 148 9.93 9.00 -4.83
C GLY A 148 8.61 9.44 -4.21
N TYR A 149 8.35 9.08 -2.97
CA TYR A 149 7.26 9.58 -2.11
C TYR A 149 7.65 9.55 -0.63
N ASP A 150 6.98 10.37 0.17
CA ASP A 150 7.10 10.44 1.63
C ASP A 150 5.74 10.04 2.24
N ILE A 151 5.73 9.03 3.10
CA ILE A 151 4.48 8.47 3.65
C ILE A 151 3.69 9.46 4.51
N ARG A 152 4.37 10.43 5.14
CA ARG A 152 3.74 11.43 6.02
C ARG A 152 3.29 12.67 5.29
N LYS A 153 4.00 13.04 4.21
CA LYS A 153 3.76 14.29 3.47
C LYS A 153 2.82 14.12 2.28
N ASP A 154 2.87 12.93 1.64
CA ASP A 154 2.22 12.73 0.35
C ASP A 154 0.91 11.97 0.47
N PHE A 155 0.53 11.50 1.68
CA PHE A 155 -0.70 10.75 1.91
C PHE A 155 -1.51 11.26 3.08
N ALA A 156 -2.83 11.15 2.93
CA ALA A 156 -3.84 11.32 3.98
C ALA A 156 -4.41 9.94 4.34
N PRO A 157 -4.15 9.38 5.52
CA PRO A 157 -4.73 8.12 5.98
C PRO A 157 -6.25 8.19 6.04
N ILE A 158 -6.92 7.13 5.54
CA ILE A 158 -8.38 6.99 5.63
C ILE A 158 -8.73 6.05 6.79
N GLY A 159 -8.14 4.86 6.82
CA GLY A 159 -8.36 3.85 7.87
C GLY A 159 -7.77 2.50 7.48
N LEU A 160 -7.52 1.64 8.47
CA LEU A 160 -7.10 0.27 8.23
C LEU A 160 -8.30 -0.61 7.87
N ILE A 161 -8.04 -1.60 7.02
CA ILE A 161 -8.96 -2.68 6.67
C ILE A 161 -8.75 -3.84 7.64
N GLY A 162 -7.49 -4.23 7.83
CA GLY A 162 -7.13 -5.36 8.66
C GLY A 162 -5.64 -5.57 8.76
N ALA A 163 -5.27 -6.55 9.59
CA ALA A 163 -3.90 -7.01 9.78
C ALA A 163 -3.83 -8.52 9.56
N ALA A 164 -2.80 -8.99 8.86
CA ALA A 164 -2.59 -10.42 8.61
C ALA A 164 -1.22 -10.86 9.13
N PRO A 165 -1.15 -11.85 10.02
CA PRO A 165 0.11 -12.46 10.41
C PRO A 165 0.67 -13.35 9.30
N ALA A 166 1.98 -13.55 9.34
CA ALA A 166 2.59 -14.69 8.70
C ALA A 166 2.54 -15.92 9.62
N LEU A 167 2.84 -17.07 9.05
CA LEU A 167 3.08 -18.32 9.78
C LEU A 167 4.56 -18.69 9.70
N LEU A 168 5.10 -19.15 10.80
CA LEU A 168 6.36 -19.89 10.86
C LEU A 168 6.06 -21.35 10.51
N LEU A 169 6.51 -21.77 9.34
CA LEU A 169 6.20 -23.04 8.73
C LEU A 169 7.43 -23.95 8.70
N VAL A 170 7.20 -25.26 8.88
CA VAL A 170 8.25 -26.26 8.76
C VAL A 170 7.80 -27.47 7.93
N HIS A 171 8.75 -28.07 7.22
CA HIS A 171 8.53 -29.37 6.57
C HIS A 171 8.39 -30.46 7.64
N PRO A 172 7.51 -31.46 7.46
CA PRO A 172 7.27 -32.53 8.45
C PRO A 172 8.51 -33.33 8.85
N SER A 173 9.50 -33.45 7.94
CA SER A 173 10.76 -34.17 8.24
C SER A 173 11.65 -33.45 9.24
N LEU A 174 11.40 -32.19 9.59
CA LEU A 174 12.17 -31.49 10.59
C LEU A 174 11.75 -31.97 11.99
N PRO A 175 12.68 -32.50 12.82
CA PRO A 175 12.35 -33.11 14.10
C PRO A 175 12.15 -32.07 15.20
N VAL A 176 11.23 -31.11 14.99
CA VAL A 176 10.86 -30.07 15.94
C VAL A 176 9.34 -30.04 16.12
N ARG A 177 8.85 -29.78 17.31
CA ARG A 177 7.42 -29.73 17.65
C ARG A 177 6.91 -28.31 17.85
N ASP A 178 7.79 -27.42 18.27
CA ASP A 178 7.47 -26.03 18.60
C ASP A 178 8.62 -25.07 18.23
N VAL A 179 8.40 -23.78 18.49
CA VAL A 179 9.38 -22.71 18.20
C VAL A 179 10.64 -22.83 19.06
N ARG A 180 10.55 -23.29 20.32
CA ARG A 180 11.71 -23.43 21.19
C ARG A 180 12.65 -24.53 20.70
N GLU A 181 12.08 -25.68 20.31
CA GLU A 181 12.84 -26.78 19.70
C GLU A 181 13.48 -26.35 18.37
N LEU A 182 12.78 -25.55 17.56
CA LEU A 182 13.33 -25.00 16.33
C LEU A 182 14.51 -24.05 16.60
N ILE A 183 14.35 -23.14 17.56
CA ILE A 183 15.43 -22.21 17.97
C ILE A 183 16.64 -23.00 18.49
N ALA A 184 16.41 -24.02 19.32
CA ALA A 184 17.48 -24.88 19.83
C ALA A 184 18.22 -25.61 18.70
N LEU A 185 17.48 -26.17 17.74
CA LEU A 185 18.05 -26.80 16.54
C LEU A 185 18.90 -25.81 15.73
N MET A 186 18.40 -24.60 15.50
CA MET A 186 19.11 -23.54 14.76
C MET A 186 20.40 -23.10 15.49
N LYS A 187 20.38 -22.98 16.82
CA LYS A 187 21.55 -22.63 17.63
C LYS A 187 22.64 -23.69 17.63
N ASN A 188 22.26 -24.95 17.53
CA ASN A 188 23.19 -26.09 17.48
C ASN A 188 23.69 -26.40 16.06
N SER A 189 23.22 -25.68 15.04
CA SER A 189 23.71 -25.84 13.68
C SER A 189 25.08 -25.18 13.50
N SER A 190 26.03 -25.88 12.93
CA SER A 190 27.35 -25.36 12.58
C SER A 190 27.30 -24.31 11.43
N GLU A 191 26.28 -24.44 10.55
CA GLU A 191 26.05 -23.56 9.42
C GLU A 191 24.80 -22.71 9.62
N PRO A 192 24.70 -21.52 8.98
CA PRO A 192 23.47 -20.72 8.97
C PRO A 192 22.28 -21.52 8.47
N PHE A 193 21.19 -21.54 9.25
CA PHE A 193 20.03 -22.34 8.93
C PHE A 193 19.23 -21.73 7.79
N GLN A 194 18.92 -22.53 6.75
CA GLN A 194 18.19 -22.05 5.58
C GLN A 194 16.72 -21.79 5.87
N VAL A 195 16.25 -20.59 5.55
CA VAL A 195 14.87 -20.16 5.73
C VAL A 195 14.34 -19.50 4.46
N GLY A 196 13.24 -20.03 3.96
CA GLY A 196 12.56 -19.51 2.78
C GLY A 196 11.70 -18.29 3.08
N THR A 197 11.71 -17.30 2.19
CA THR A 197 10.87 -16.10 2.25
C THR A 197 10.30 -15.76 0.88
N PRO A 198 9.11 -15.12 0.79
CA PRO A 198 8.47 -14.86 -0.52
C PRO A 198 9.09 -13.69 -1.30
N GLY A 199 10.28 -13.24 -0.92
CA GLY A 199 11.04 -12.18 -1.60
C GLY A 199 11.76 -11.28 -0.61
N ILE A 200 12.92 -10.77 -0.99
CA ILE A 200 13.77 -9.95 -0.13
C ILE A 200 13.12 -8.64 0.33
N THR A 201 12.19 -8.10 -0.46
CA THR A 201 11.44 -6.88 -0.12
C THR A 201 10.18 -7.12 0.69
N SER A 202 9.82 -8.38 0.91
CA SER A 202 8.58 -8.73 1.60
C SER A 202 8.69 -8.51 3.11
N VAL A 203 7.59 -8.14 3.75
CA VAL A 203 7.49 -8.09 5.22
C VAL A 203 7.82 -9.46 5.83
N ASN A 204 7.46 -10.56 5.17
CA ASN A 204 7.78 -11.90 5.65
C ASN A 204 9.29 -12.18 5.70
N HIS A 205 10.07 -11.59 4.77
CA HIS A 205 11.52 -11.63 4.86
C HIS A 205 12.03 -10.86 6.08
N LEU A 206 11.54 -9.64 6.29
CA LEU A 206 11.89 -8.86 7.49
C LEU A 206 11.40 -9.52 8.78
N THR A 207 10.29 -10.27 8.73
CA THR A 207 9.82 -11.09 9.84
C THR A 207 10.83 -12.18 10.19
N ALA A 208 11.39 -12.86 9.18
CA ALA A 208 12.46 -13.84 9.39
C ALA A 208 13.74 -13.20 9.96
N VAL A 209 14.07 -12.00 9.51
CA VAL A 209 15.21 -11.21 10.04
C VAL A 209 14.97 -10.83 11.50
N ALA A 210 13.78 -10.32 11.84
CA ALA A 210 13.41 -10.00 13.22
C ALA A 210 13.44 -11.24 14.13
N PHE A 211 12.93 -12.37 13.62
CA PHE A 211 12.99 -13.65 14.32
C PHE A 211 14.44 -14.06 14.60
N ALA A 212 15.31 -14.00 13.61
CA ALA A 212 16.72 -14.35 13.77
C ALA A 212 17.42 -13.48 14.81
N GLN A 213 17.17 -12.17 14.75
CA GLN A 213 17.76 -11.20 15.70
C GLN A 213 17.30 -11.47 17.13
N GLN A 214 16.00 -11.66 17.36
CA GLN A 214 15.46 -11.87 18.70
C GLN A 214 15.79 -13.26 19.25
N ALA A 215 15.83 -14.29 18.39
CA ALA A 215 16.21 -15.65 18.78
C ALA A 215 17.73 -15.83 18.97
N GLY A 216 18.55 -14.90 18.48
CA GLY A 216 20.02 -15.02 18.51
C GLY A 216 20.52 -16.18 17.64
N VAL A 217 19.93 -16.37 16.45
CA VAL A 217 20.29 -17.44 15.49
C VAL A 217 20.83 -16.85 14.18
N LYS A 218 21.66 -17.62 13.49
CA LYS A 218 22.15 -17.25 12.16
C LYS A 218 21.32 -17.92 11.09
N LEU A 219 20.74 -17.14 10.18
CA LEU A 219 19.92 -17.64 9.08
C LEU A 219 20.55 -17.32 7.74
N GLN A 220 20.42 -18.25 6.80
CA GLN A 220 20.62 -18.06 5.37
C GLN A 220 19.23 -17.88 4.73
N TYR A 221 18.94 -16.68 4.25
CA TYR A 221 17.64 -16.40 3.64
C TYR A 221 17.63 -16.85 2.18
N ILE A 222 16.60 -17.62 1.80
CA ILE A 222 16.35 -18.09 0.44
C ILE A 222 15.11 -17.34 -0.08
N PRO A 223 15.28 -16.23 -0.83
CA PRO A 223 14.16 -15.47 -1.35
C PRO A 223 13.58 -16.12 -2.60
N TYR A 224 12.30 -16.45 -2.57
CA TYR A 224 11.54 -16.95 -3.71
C TYR A 224 10.82 -15.83 -4.47
N LYS A 225 10.36 -16.11 -5.69
CA LYS A 225 9.56 -15.15 -6.50
C LYS A 225 8.09 -15.19 -6.09
N GLY A 226 7.81 -15.00 -4.79
CA GLY A 226 6.46 -14.97 -4.21
C GLY A 226 6.16 -16.14 -3.27
N SER A 227 4.97 -16.11 -2.69
CA SER A 227 4.52 -17.05 -1.67
C SER A 227 4.27 -18.46 -2.20
N GLN A 228 3.74 -18.61 -3.41
CA GLN A 228 3.42 -19.92 -3.97
C GLN A 228 4.67 -20.75 -4.28
N PRO A 229 5.74 -20.23 -4.94
CA PRO A 229 6.99 -20.97 -5.10
C PRO A 229 7.62 -21.42 -3.77
N LEU A 230 7.59 -20.55 -2.74
CA LEU A 230 8.07 -20.93 -1.41
C LEU A 230 7.32 -22.15 -0.85
N ILE A 231 5.98 -22.18 -0.93
CA ILE A 231 5.19 -23.32 -0.45
C ILE A 231 5.52 -24.60 -1.23
N THR A 232 5.70 -24.49 -2.55
CA THR A 232 6.09 -25.65 -3.37
C THR A 232 7.41 -26.24 -2.91
N GLU A 233 8.41 -25.41 -2.67
CA GLU A 233 9.74 -25.83 -2.21
C GLU A 233 9.72 -26.39 -0.77
N LEU A 234 8.86 -25.79 0.08
CA LEU A 234 8.68 -26.27 1.45
C LEU A 234 7.97 -27.64 1.48
N VAL A 235 6.94 -27.84 0.67
CA VAL A 235 6.23 -29.14 0.52
C VAL A 235 7.17 -30.19 -0.07
N GLY A 236 7.99 -29.83 -1.06
CA GLY A 236 9.00 -30.73 -1.63
C GLY A 236 10.17 -31.03 -0.69
N GLY A 237 10.26 -30.34 0.44
CA GLY A 237 11.34 -30.49 1.42
C GLY A 237 12.71 -30.01 0.95
N HIS A 238 12.77 -29.21 -0.12
CA HIS A 238 14.00 -28.57 -0.59
C HIS A 238 14.44 -27.46 0.37
N ILE A 239 13.46 -26.77 0.98
CA ILE A 239 13.64 -25.90 2.14
C ILE A 239 12.88 -26.48 3.34
N LYS A 240 13.41 -26.33 4.55
CA LYS A 240 12.80 -26.96 5.74
C LYS A 240 12.03 -25.98 6.62
N VAL A 241 12.29 -24.69 6.51
CA VAL A 241 11.64 -23.63 7.29
C VAL A 241 11.28 -22.46 6.37
N GLY A 242 10.13 -21.84 6.62
CA GLY A 242 9.70 -20.67 5.88
C GLY A 242 8.77 -19.76 6.67
N PHE A 243 8.73 -18.48 6.29
CA PHE A 243 7.74 -17.51 6.76
C PHE A 243 6.83 -17.14 5.58
N ASN A 244 5.53 -17.41 5.70
CA ASN A 244 4.59 -17.22 4.60
C ASN A 244 3.19 -16.82 5.08
N PRO A 245 2.41 -16.05 4.27
CA PRO A 245 1.05 -15.66 4.63
C PRO A 245 0.10 -16.85 4.77
N ILE A 246 -0.91 -16.69 5.63
CA ILE A 246 -1.94 -17.72 5.91
C ILE A 246 -2.65 -18.19 4.63
N PRO A 247 -3.18 -17.31 3.75
CA PRO A 247 -4.04 -17.77 2.65
C PRO A 247 -3.35 -18.80 1.75
N VAL A 248 -2.10 -18.54 1.38
CA VAL A 248 -1.33 -19.39 0.48
C VAL A 248 -0.86 -20.68 1.15
N SER A 249 -0.75 -20.67 2.49
CA SER A 249 -0.21 -21.79 3.27
C SER A 249 -1.30 -22.77 3.73
N ARG A 250 -2.56 -22.31 3.83
CA ARG A 250 -3.67 -23.05 4.45
C ARG A 250 -3.85 -24.44 3.87
N GLY A 251 -3.98 -24.58 2.55
CA GLY A 251 -4.22 -25.87 1.92
C GLY A 251 -3.12 -26.89 2.18
N ALA A 252 -1.86 -26.46 2.19
CA ALA A 252 -0.73 -27.34 2.50
C ALA A 252 -0.69 -27.73 3.99
N ILE A 253 -1.15 -26.85 4.90
CA ILE A 253 -1.27 -27.16 6.34
C ILE A 253 -2.41 -28.16 6.58
N GLU A 254 -3.60 -27.90 6.04
CA GLU A 254 -4.78 -28.78 6.15
C GLU A 254 -4.51 -30.15 5.53
N GLY A 255 -3.79 -30.19 4.41
CA GLY A 255 -3.30 -31.43 3.78
C GLY A 255 -2.14 -32.11 4.52
N LYS A 256 -1.66 -31.57 5.65
CA LYS A 256 -0.53 -32.09 6.45
C LYS A 256 0.78 -32.22 5.64
N LEU A 257 0.91 -31.49 4.55
CA LEU A 257 2.12 -31.46 3.73
C LEU A 257 3.21 -30.61 4.36
N ILE A 258 2.82 -29.61 5.17
CA ILE A 258 3.68 -28.78 6.01
C ILE A 258 3.04 -28.59 7.39
N ARG A 259 3.82 -28.15 8.36
CA ARG A 259 3.33 -27.81 9.70
C ARG A 259 3.52 -26.33 9.99
N ALA A 260 2.51 -25.70 10.58
CA ALA A 260 2.67 -24.38 11.20
C ALA A 260 3.10 -24.57 12.66
N LEU A 261 4.17 -23.91 13.08
CA LEU A 261 4.63 -23.91 14.48
C LEU A 261 4.03 -22.75 15.26
N ALA A 262 3.88 -21.58 14.64
CA ALA A 262 3.34 -20.40 15.30
C ALA A 262 2.88 -19.34 14.29
N GLY A 263 1.96 -18.47 14.73
CA GLY A 263 1.64 -17.20 14.08
C GLY A 263 2.61 -16.11 14.53
N THR A 264 2.85 -15.12 13.65
CA THR A 264 3.83 -14.06 13.93
C THR A 264 3.24 -12.82 14.61
N SER A 265 1.92 -12.76 14.77
CA SER A 265 1.21 -11.70 15.53
C SER A 265 1.34 -11.88 17.04
N ILE A 266 1.14 -10.77 17.78
CA ILE A 266 1.12 -10.82 19.25
C ILE A 266 -0.08 -11.60 19.79
N LYS A 267 -1.21 -11.60 19.07
CA LYS A 267 -2.41 -12.39 19.39
C LYS A 267 -2.55 -13.54 18.41
N ARG A 268 -3.16 -14.64 18.85
CA ARG A 268 -3.49 -15.77 17.96
C ARG A 268 -4.45 -15.34 16.86
N SER A 269 -4.29 -15.91 15.68
CA SER A 269 -5.18 -15.67 14.54
C SER A 269 -6.52 -16.39 14.74
N SER A 270 -7.63 -15.72 14.41
CA SER A 270 -8.96 -16.33 14.38
C SER A 270 -9.06 -17.48 13.35
N THR A 271 -8.18 -17.51 12.36
CA THR A 271 -8.09 -18.57 11.35
C THR A 271 -7.52 -19.86 11.92
N PHE A 272 -6.56 -19.78 12.85
CA PHE A 272 -5.90 -20.90 13.52
C PHE A 272 -5.86 -20.63 15.03
N PRO A 273 -6.99 -20.69 15.75
CA PRO A 273 -7.08 -20.28 17.16
C PRO A 273 -6.25 -21.17 18.10
N ASP A 274 -6.03 -22.44 17.73
CA ASP A 274 -5.22 -23.38 18.51
C ASP A 274 -3.72 -23.21 18.27
N LEU A 275 -3.33 -22.50 17.18
CA LEU A 275 -1.92 -22.27 16.87
C LEU A 275 -1.36 -21.18 17.78
N PRO A 276 -0.30 -21.47 18.56
CA PRO A 276 0.33 -20.47 19.42
C PRO A 276 0.99 -19.38 18.58
N THR A 277 1.29 -18.23 19.21
CA THR A 277 2.12 -17.21 18.61
C THR A 277 3.61 -17.45 18.86
N VAL A 278 4.48 -16.84 18.05
CA VAL A 278 5.93 -16.84 18.29
C VAL A 278 6.23 -16.22 19.65
N SER A 279 5.45 -15.21 20.06
CA SER A 279 5.55 -14.56 21.37
C SER A 279 5.27 -15.52 22.52
N GLU A 280 4.22 -16.32 22.43
CA GLU A 280 3.86 -17.36 23.42
C GLU A 280 4.88 -18.50 23.46
N SER A 281 5.58 -18.73 22.35
CA SER A 281 6.39 -19.94 22.11
C SER A 281 7.90 -19.75 22.28
N GLY A 282 8.34 -18.68 22.94
CA GLY A 282 9.74 -18.53 23.31
C GLY A 282 10.42 -17.21 22.94
N LEU A 283 9.75 -16.33 22.21
CA LEU A 283 10.23 -14.97 21.90
C LEU A 283 9.24 -13.91 22.41
N PRO A 284 9.18 -13.64 23.73
CA PRO A 284 8.22 -12.72 24.30
C PRO A 284 8.22 -11.34 23.61
N GLY A 285 7.03 -10.82 23.32
CA GLY A 285 6.86 -9.52 22.64
C GLY A 285 7.12 -9.56 21.14
N PHE A 286 7.39 -10.73 20.57
CA PHE A 286 7.48 -10.85 19.10
C PHE A 286 6.12 -10.53 18.48
N ASP A 287 6.12 -9.56 17.57
CA ASP A 287 4.93 -9.14 16.85
C ASP A 287 5.30 -8.69 15.44
N SER A 288 4.80 -9.37 14.44
CA SER A 288 5.02 -9.05 13.03
C SER A 288 3.77 -9.37 12.23
N VAL A 289 3.11 -8.33 11.76
CA VAL A 289 1.91 -8.41 10.94
C VAL A 289 2.05 -7.54 9.71
N LEU A 290 1.30 -7.88 8.66
CA LEU A 290 1.09 -7.00 7.52
C LEU A 290 -0.21 -6.25 7.75
N THR A 291 -0.16 -4.93 7.73
CA THR A 291 -1.35 -4.09 7.77
C THR A 291 -1.78 -3.70 6.37
N TYR A 292 -3.08 -3.58 6.18
CA TYR A 292 -3.73 -3.16 4.95
C TYR A 292 -4.70 -2.04 5.28
N GLY A 293 -4.61 -0.94 4.55
CA GLY A 293 -5.44 0.23 4.79
C GLY A 293 -5.71 1.02 3.52
N LEU A 294 -6.53 2.04 3.64
CA LEU A 294 -6.81 2.98 2.58
C LEU A 294 -6.15 4.31 2.89
N VAL A 295 -5.52 4.90 1.88
CA VAL A 295 -4.98 6.27 1.93
C VAL A 295 -5.40 7.04 0.68
N ALA A 296 -5.49 8.36 0.80
CA ALA A 296 -5.69 9.28 -0.30
C ALA A 296 -4.43 10.14 -0.49
N PRO A 297 -4.28 10.86 -1.62
CA PRO A 297 -3.24 11.88 -1.78
C PRO A 297 -3.33 12.94 -0.67
N ALA A 298 -2.19 13.47 -0.23
CA ALA A 298 -2.15 14.57 0.73
C ALA A 298 -2.92 15.78 0.19
N GLY A 299 -3.57 16.53 1.09
CA GLY A 299 -4.42 17.66 0.71
C GLY A 299 -5.87 17.27 0.34
N THR A 300 -6.21 15.97 0.34
CA THR A 300 -7.60 15.55 0.22
C THR A 300 -8.43 16.17 1.35
N PRO A 301 -9.56 16.86 1.05
CA PRO A 301 -10.35 17.56 2.04
C PRO A 301 -10.79 16.66 3.19
N ARG A 302 -10.66 17.17 4.42
CA ARG A 302 -10.98 16.43 5.64
C ARG A 302 -12.40 15.79 5.62
N PRO A 303 -13.45 16.48 5.18
CA PRO A 303 -14.79 15.87 5.10
C PRO A 303 -14.86 14.63 4.19
N ILE A 304 -14.04 14.59 3.11
CA ILE A 304 -13.93 13.43 2.20
C ILE A 304 -13.28 12.26 2.93
N ILE A 305 -12.16 12.51 3.63
CA ILE A 305 -11.48 11.48 4.43
C ILE A 305 -12.43 10.90 5.48
N GLU A 306 -13.15 11.75 6.21
CA GLU A 306 -14.12 11.33 7.25
C GLU A 306 -15.28 10.53 6.65
N ARG A 307 -15.79 10.94 5.48
CA ARG A 307 -16.84 10.18 4.78
C ARG A 307 -16.34 8.79 4.38
N LEU A 308 -15.16 8.69 3.75
CA LEU A 308 -14.56 7.41 3.37
C LEU A 308 -14.26 6.52 4.59
N ASN A 309 -13.72 7.10 5.67
CA ASN A 309 -13.48 6.37 6.93
C ASN A 309 -14.76 5.84 7.55
N LYS A 310 -15.80 6.66 7.63
CA LYS A 310 -17.12 6.25 8.18
C LYS A 310 -17.64 5.03 7.45
N GLU A 311 -17.65 5.06 6.11
CA GLU A 311 -18.20 3.97 5.31
C GLU A 311 -17.29 2.72 5.35
N LEU A 312 -15.96 2.89 5.40
CA LEU A 312 -15.02 1.78 5.61
C LEU A 312 -15.30 1.08 6.95
N ARG A 313 -15.42 1.83 8.04
CA ARG A 313 -15.70 1.26 9.36
C ARG A 313 -17.05 0.56 9.41
N ALA A 314 -18.08 1.13 8.76
CA ALA A 314 -19.39 0.49 8.64
C ALA A 314 -19.31 -0.83 7.86
N ALA A 315 -18.57 -0.87 6.75
CA ALA A 315 -18.35 -2.07 5.98
C ALA A 315 -17.65 -3.16 6.81
N LEU A 316 -16.59 -2.80 7.54
CA LEU A 316 -15.83 -3.70 8.41
C LEU A 316 -16.63 -4.21 9.61
N ALA A 317 -17.69 -3.50 10.03
CA ALA A 317 -18.58 -3.94 11.10
C ALA A 317 -19.52 -5.08 10.68
N THR A 318 -19.73 -5.27 9.36
CA THR A 318 -20.63 -6.33 8.86
C THR A 318 -20.03 -7.71 9.01
N ASP A 319 -20.87 -8.71 9.36
CA ASP A 319 -20.43 -10.10 9.53
C ASP A 319 -19.92 -10.71 8.23
N GLU A 320 -20.44 -10.26 7.09
CA GLU A 320 -20.01 -10.72 5.77
C GLU A 320 -18.55 -10.35 5.52
N VAL A 321 -18.19 -9.08 5.71
CA VAL A 321 -16.80 -8.59 5.51
C VAL A 321 -15.88 -9.21 6.54
N LYS A 322 -16.28 -9.29 7.81
CA LYS A 322 -15.48 -9.95 8.87
C LYS A 322 -15.15 -11.40 8.51
N ARG A 323 -16.17 -12.19 8.17
CA ARG A 323 -15.95 -13.59 7.78
C ARG A 323 -15.03 -13.72 6.59
N ARG A 324 -15.21 -12.87 5.56
CA ARG A 324 -14.37 -12.89 4.36
C ARG A 324 -12.90 -12.56 4.68
N LEU A 325 -12.65 -11.54 5.51
CA LEU A 325 -11.28 -11.19 5.94
C LEU A 325 -10.65 -12.33 6.76
N ILE A 326 -11.38 -12.91 7.73
CA ILE A 326 -10.88 -14.02 8.54
C ILE A 326 -10.60 -15.26 7.70
N GLN A 327 -11.44 -15.57 6.70
CA GLN A 327 -11.19 -16.67 5.76
C GLN A 327 -9.89 -16.47 5.00
N GLU A 328 -9.51 -15.23 4.74
CA GLU A 328 -8.25 -14.86 4.09
C GLU A 328 -7.10 -14.63 5.09
N GLY A 329 -7.28 -15.02 6.34
CA GLY A 329 -6.26 -14.95 7.38
C GLY A 329 -5.96 -13.54 7.89
N ALA A 330 -6.87 -12.59 7.65
CA ALA A 330 -6.75 -11.23 8.15
C ALA A 330 -7.74 -10.94 9.26
N GLU A 331 -7.27 -10.30 10.32
CA GLU A 331 -8.13 -9.79 11.40
C GLU A 331 -8.63 -8.39 11.00
N PRO A 332 -9.95 -8.13 10.99
CA PRO A 332 -10.49 -6.80 10.78
C PRO A 332 -9.92 -5.79 11.78
N MET A 333 -9.49 -4.64 11.29
CA MET A 333 -8.85 -3.61 12.14
C MET A 333 -9.41 -2.22 11.83
N PRO A 334 -10.70 -1.94 12.16
CA PRO A 334 -11.28 -0.63 11.93
C PRO A 334 -10.59 0.43 12.78
N THR A 335 -10.10 1.50 12.15
CA THR A 335 -9.43 2.63 12.81
C THR A 335 -10.01 3.96 12.35
N THR A 336 -9.80 5.01 13.15
CA THR A 336 -9.92 6.39 12.68
C THR A 336 -8.74 6.75 11.77
N PRO A 337 -8.80 7.87 11.02
CA PRO A 337 -7.65 8.36 10.25
C PRO A 337 -6.41 8.63 11.12
N GLU A 338 -6.60 9.17 12.33
CA GLU A 338 -5.53 9.48 13.27
C GLU A 338 -4.87 8.21 13.83
N GLU A 339 -5.68 7.22 14.19
CA GLU A 339 -5.17 5.90 14.63
C GLU A 339 -4.39 5.22 13.51
N HIS A 340 -4.88 5.31 12.25
CA HIS A 340 -4.16 4.76 11.09
C HIS A 340 -2.81 5.48 10.91
N ALA A 341 -2.77 6.81 10.99
CA ALA A 341 -1.53 7.58 10.92
C ALA A 341 -0.53 7.15 12.00
N ALA A 342 -0.99 7.04 13.25
CA ALA A 342 -0.13 6.61 14.37
C ALA A 342 0.41 5.18 14.19
N ILE A 343 -0.37 4.27 13.60
CA ILE A 343 0.07 2.90 13.29
C ILE A 343 1.12 2.92 12.18
N LEU A 344 0.93 3.72 11.12
CA LEU A 344 1.92 3.87 10.05
C LEU A 344 3.25 4.39 10.60
N ASP A 345 3.23 5.39 11.48
CA ASP A 345 4.43 5.93 12.13
C ASP A 345 5.15 4.86 12.98
N LYS A 346 4.39 4.10 13.75
CA LYS A 346 4.95 3.01 14.58
C LYS A 346 5.57 1.90 13.73
N GLU A 347 4.91 1.50 12.64
CA GLU A 347 5.42 0.49 11.73
C GLU A 347 6.68 0.98 11.00
N GLU A 348 6.66 2.22 10.50
CA GLU A 348 7.83 2.82 9.85
C GLU A 348 9.03 2.85 10.79
N ALA A 349 8.86 3.32 12.02
CA ALA A 349 9.92 3.35 13.02
C ALA A 349 10.47 1.95 13.33
N LYS A 350 9.60 0.96 13.54
CA LYS A 350 9.96 -0.43 13.79
C LYS A 350 10.80 -1.03 12.66
N TRP A 351 10.29 -0.95 11.43
CA TRP A 351 10.97 -1.55 10.29
C TRP A 351 12.24 -0.80 9.90
N SER A 352 12.25 0.54 10.01
CA SER A 352 13.45 1.36 9.81
C SER A 352 14.57 0.97 10.78
N ALA A 353 14.25 0.80 12.06
CA ALA A 353 15.22 0.37 13.07
C ALA A 353 15.80 -1.01 12.75
N LEU A 354 14.95 -1.99 12.39
CA LEU A 354 15.39 -3.33 12.00
C LEU A 354 16.28 -3.30 10.76
N ILE A 355 15.83 -2.65 9.69
CA ILE A 355 16.55 -2.55 8.41
C ILE A 355 17.94 -1.94 8.63
N LYS A 356 18.03 -0.87 9.41
CA LYS A 356 19.31 -0.22 9.76
C LYS A 356 20.22 -1.13 10.58
N SER A 357 19.67 -1.87 11.58
CA SER A 357 20.46 -2.74 12.47
C SER A 357 21.13 -3.90 11.73
N VAL A 358 20.55 -4.35 10.62
CA VAL A 358 21.09 -5.45 9.80
C VAL A 358 21.77 -4.98 8.50
N GLY A 359 21.80 -3.66 8.27
CA GLY A 359 22.44 -3.07 7.08
C GLY A 359 21.77 -3.45 5.75
N LEU A 360 20.47 -3.80 5.76
CA LEU A 360 19.77 -4.23 4.55
C LEU A 360 19.44 -3.01 3.68
N LYS A 361 19.92 -3.03 2.43
CA LYS A 361 19.58 -2.04 1.39
C LYS A 361 19.36 -2.77 0.07
N ILE A 362 18.47 -2.23 -0.75
CA ILE A 362 18.21 -2.70 -2.12
C ILE A 362 18.55 -1.54 -3.05
N GLU A 363 19.48 -1.82 -3.97
CA GLU A 363 19.88 -0.87 -5.00
C GLU A 363 18.82 -0.71 -6.11
#